data_a5195d1f09ce1cad8dc4ec0ecf1414d3
#
_entry.id   a5195d1f09ce1cad8dc4ec0ecf1414d3
#
_cell.length_a   1.000
_cell.length_b   1.000
_cell.length_c   1.000
_cell.angle_alpha   90.00
_cell.angle_beta   90.00
_cell.angle_gamma   90.00
#
_symmetry.space_group_name_H-M   'P 1'
#
loop_
_entity.id
_entity.type
_entity.pdbx_description
1 polymer ?
#
loop_
_entity_poly.entity_id
_entity_poly.type
_entity_poly.pdbx_seq_one_letter_code
_entity_poly.pdbx_strand_id
1 'polypeptide(L)'
;AMDDAGAKTGENNVIDQVFVASMGAGMINRISGSASALVDTLDIRPAMAECIENGPASGASGIKLGYMAIASGMCDCVLVVGGEQMRVVSGWEATDFVATMLHPEAEYKYGATLPSFAGMFTRLCMEKYGVESRDLAIISVKNHENAMHNPCAHIHRRAVLERITNPAYINATNPIVADPLRQFDMCPVSDGAAAVLLVAKDKQEELGFGDKKFIRIAGISSATDTHVVANRAVPTDLLAVRTAAQKAYKMAGMGPEDIDVAELHDAFLILEIVESEEVGFFKRGEGHIAARNGETRIGGKMPINPSGGLKAKGHPLGATGVSQVVELVRQLRGEADGRQVEGAKTGLAVNFGGFGNNVVATIVTTD
;
A
#
# COMPACT_ATOMS: atom_id res chain seq x y z
N ALA A 1 -15.62 -2.30 -7.97
CA ALA A 1 -16.26 -2.03 -6.67
C ALA A 1 -17.78 -1.90 -6.83
N MET A 2 -18.24 -0.97 -7.67
CA MET A 2 -19.69 -0.77 -7.88
C MET A 2 -20.33 -2.02 -8.45
N ASP A 3 -19.81 -2.60 -9.53
CA ASP A 3 -20.34 -3.84 -10.12
C ASP A 3 -20.25 -5.03 -9.16
N ASP A 4 -19.15 -5.14 -8.40
CA ASP A 4 -18.96 -6.17 -7.38
C ASP A 4 -20.04 -6.07 -6.28
N ALA A 5 -20.33 -4.85 -5.82
CA ALA A 5 -21.40 -4.59 -4.86
C ALA A 5 -22.81 -4.67 -5.49
N GLY A 6 -22.94 -4.45 -6.78
CA GLY A 6 -24.23 -4.27 -7.47
C GLY A 6 -24.84 -2.89 -7.20
N ALA A 7 -23.99 -1.88 -6.93
CA ALA A 7 -24.42 -0.52 -6.68
C ALA A 7 -25.04 0.10 -7.94
N LYS A 8 -26.19 0.76 -7.77
CA LYS A 8 -26.95 1.39 -8.85
C LYS A 8 -26.45 2.82 -9.08
N THR A 9 -26.65 3.32 -10.29
CA THR A 9 -26.35 4.69 -10.75
C THR A 9 -27.61 5.40 -11.27
N GLY A 10 -27.47 6.63 -11.72
CA GLY A 10 -28.59 7.43 -12.20
C GLY A 10 -29.61 7.75 -11.11
N GLU A 11 -30.88 7.69 -11.43
CA GLU A 11 -32.00 7.99 -10.50
C GLU A 11 -32.04 7.08 -9.27
N ASN A 12 -31.41 5.91 -9.32
CA ASN A 12 -31.33 4.96 -8.23
C ASN A 12 -29.96 4.93 -7.53
N ASN A 13 -29.16 6.00 -7.70
CA ASN A 13 -27.87 6.12 -7.04
C ASN A 13 -27.99 6.04 -5.51
N VAL A 14 -27.13 5.22 -4.90
CA VAL A 14 -27.07 5.04 -3.45
C VAL A 14 -25.76 5.56 -2.84
N ILE A 15 -24.90 6.16 -3.66
CA ILE A 15 -23.58 6.67 -3.22
C ILE A 15 -23.76 8.13 -2.77
N ASP A 16 -23.47 8.38 -1.50
CA ASP A 16 -23.56 9.73 -0.89
C ASP A 16 -22.31 10.56 -1.18
N GLN A 17 -21.13 9.90 -1.17
CA GLN A 17 -19.84 10.56 -1.18
C GLN A 17 -18.84 9.81 -2.05
N VAL A 18 -18.00 10.54 -2.78
CA VAL A 18 -16.84 10.02 -3.52
C VAL A 18 -15.56 10.68 -3.01
N PHE A 19 -14.56 9.89 -2.65
CA PHE A 19 -13.21 10.36 -2.45
C PHE A 19 -12.31 9.85 -3.58
N VAL A 20 -11.64 10.78 -4.26
CA VAL A 20 -10.68 10.48 -5.33
C VAL A 20 -9.27 10.76 -4.82
N ALA A 21 -8.47 9.71 -4.68
CA ALA A 21 -7.12 9.75 -4.17
C ALA A 21 -6.09 9.76 -5.31
N SER A 22 -5.26 10.77 -5.41
CA SER A 22 -4.15 10.89 -6.35
C SER A 22 -3.13 11.88 -5.83
N MET A 23 -1.84 11.60 -6.06
CA MET A 23 -0.77 12.55 -5.81
C MET A 23 -0.44 13.35 -7.07
N GLY A 24 -0.47 12.73 -8.25
CA GLY A 24 0.02 13.28 -9.52
C GLY A 24 -1.03 13.95 -10.38
N ALA A 25 -2.32 13.87 -10.08
CA ALA A 25 -3.37 14.40 -10.93
C ALA A 25 -3.14 15.87 -11.30
N GLY A 26 -2.85 16.73 -10.32
CA GLY A 26 -2.58 18.16 -10.57
C GLY A 26 -1.20 18.43 -11.17
N MET A 27 -0.17 17.77 -10.65
CA MET A 27 1.23 18.06 -11.02
C MET A 27 1.66 17.42 -12.34
N ILE A 28 1.39 16.12 -12.52
CA ILE A 28 1.78 15.38 -13.73
C ILE A 28 0.73 15.51 -14.83
N ASN A 29 -0.52 15.20 -14.49
CA ASN A 29 -1.58 15.09 -15.48
C ASN A 29 -2.30 16.41 -15.75
N ARG A 30 -2.05 17.45 -14.94
CA ARG A 30 -2.69 18.77 -15.02
C ARG A 30 -4.22 18.70 -14.95
N ILE A 31 -4.73 17.77 -14.14
CA ILE A 31 -6.15 17.54 -13.93
C ILE A 31 -6.52 18.05 -12.54
N SER A 32 -7.38 19.08 -12.49
CA SER A 32 -8.03 19.56 -11.27
C SER A 32 -9.50 19.14 -11.27
N GLY A 33 -10.09 18.96 -10.08
CA GLY A 33 -11.50 18.61 -9.98
C GLY A 33 -11.86 17.20 -10.45
N SER A 34 -10.92 16.26 -10.40
CA SER A 34 -11.13 14.87 -10.82
C SER A 34 -12.29 14.17 -10.09
N ALA A 35 -12.60 14.58 -8.86
CA ALA A 35 -13.70 14.01 -8.10
C ALA A 35 -15.08 14.34 -8.71
N SER A 36 -15.34 15.60 -9.06
CA SER A 36 -16.60 15.98 -9.73
C SER A 36 -16.73 15.39 -11.14
N ALA A 37 -15.60 15.30 -11.88
CA ALA A 37 -15.59 14.64 -13.18
C ALA A 37 -15.93 13.15 -13.08
N LEU A 38 -15.46 12.47 -12.03
CA LEU A 38 -15.79 11.06 -11.79
C LEU A 38 -17.27 10.88 -11.44
N VAL A 39 -17.84 11.74 -10.58
CA VAL A 39 -19.28 11.72 -10.25
C VAL A 39 -20.14 11.86 -11.50
N ASP A 40 -19.77 12.78 -12.41
CA ASP A 40 -20.46 12.96 -13.68
C ASP A 40 -20.32 11.73 -14.60
N THR A 41 -19.10 11.21 -14.73
CA THR A 41 -18.80 10.03 -15.56
C THR A 41 -19.56 8.78 -15.12
N LEU A 42 -19.69 8.58 -13.80
CA LEU A 42 -20.39 7.43 -13.22
C LEU A 42 -21.91 7.61 -13.14
N ASP A 43 -22.42 8.78 -13.48
CA ASP A 43 -23.84 9.16 -13.34
C ASP A 43 -24.38 8.90 -11.92
N ILE A 44 -23.62 9.40 -10.93
CA ILE A 44 -23.97 9.27 -9.50
C ILE A 44 -24.25 10.62 -8.83
N ARG A 45 -24.66 11.61 -9.61
CA ARG A 45 -25.11 12.91 -9.10
C ARG A 45 -26.37 12.75 -8.25
N PRO A 46 -26.52 13.51 -7.17
CA PRO A 46 -25.69 14.62 -6.66
C PRO A 46 -24.72 14.24 -5.54
N ALA A 47 -23.99 13.11 -5.66
CA ALA A 47 -23.02 12.67 -4.64
C ALA A 47 -22.00 13.78 -4.30
N MET A 48 -21.66 13.92 -3.02
CA MET A 48 -20.54 14.75 -2.57
C MET A 48 -19.22 14.22 -3.14
N ALA A 49 -18.23 15.08 -3.40
CA ALA A 49 -16.99 14.62 -4.04
C ALA A 49 -15.78 15.48 -3.66
N GLU A 50 -14.72 14.86 -3.15
CA GLU A 50 -13.45 15.49 -2.82
C GLU A 50 -12.25 14.73 -3.37
N CYS A 51 -11.19 15.50 -3.67
CA CYS A 51 -9.88 14.97 -4.01
C CYS A 51 -9.02 14.88 -2.75
N ILE A 52 -8.32 13.76 -2.58
CA ILE A 52 -7.43 13.48 -1.44
C ILE A 52 -5.99 13.39 -1.93
N GLU A 53 -5.12 14.21 -1.37
CA GLU A 53 -3.67 14.16 -1.56
C GLU A 53 -2.97 13.98 -0.21
N ASN A 54 -2.15 12.94 -0.09
CA ASN A 54 -1.31 12.63 1.07
C ASN A 54 -0.11 11.77 0.61
N GLY A 55 0.51 12.18 -0.51
CA GLY A 55 1.52 11.38 -1.18
C GLY A 55 1.00 9.98 -1.54
N PRO A 56 1.83 8.95 -1.50
CA PRO A 56 1.40 7.57 -1.73
C PRO A 56 0.40 7.02 -0.69
N ALA A 57 0.24 7.69 0.46
CA ALA A 57 -0.77 7.34 1.45
C ALA A 57 -2.18 7.88 1.10
N SER A 58 -2.36 8.57 -0.03
CA SER A 58 -3.63 9.18 -0.45
C SER A 58 -4.78 8.16 -0.47
N GLY A 59 -4.54 6.96 -1.04
CA GLY A 59 -5.57 5.93 -1.13
C GLY A 59 -6.09 5.45 0.22
N ALA A 60 -5.21 5.12 1.14
CA ALA A 60 -5.60 4.71 2.49
C ALA A 60 -6.19 5.88 3.31
N SER A 61 -5.74 7.12 3.05
CA SER A 61 -6.35 8.32 3.63
C SER A 61 -7.79 8.49 3.17
N GLY A 62 -8.08 8.24 1.89
CA GLY A 62 -9.44 8.22 1.35
C GLY A 62 -10.32 7.19 2.05
N ILE A 63 -9.82 5.98 2.28
CA ILE A 63 -10.54 4.93 3.04
C ILE A 63 -10.81 5.40 4.48
N LYS A 64 -9.80 6.00 5.14
CA LYS A 64 -9.96 6.52 6.50
C LYS A 64 -11.02 7.62 6.56
N LEU A 65 -11.04 8.54 5.61
CA LEU A 65 -12.03 9.60 5.55
C LEU A 65 -13.43 9.04 5.25
N GLY A 66 -13.55 8.08 4.33
CA GLY A 66 -14.81 7.38 4.07
C GLY A 66 -15.35 6.64 5.30
N TYR A 67 -14.46 5.96 6.03
CA TYR A 67 -14.82 5.35 7.33
C TYR A 67 -15.36 6.42 8.33
N MET A 68 -14.66 7.56 8.44
CA MET A 68 -15.06 8.63 9.32
C MET A 68 -16.41 9.26 8.91
N ALA A 69 -16.67 9.43 7.63
CA ALA A 69 -17.93 9.95 7.11
C ALA A 69 -19.11 9.05 7.48
N ILE A 70 -18.94 7.73 7.32
CA ILE A 70 -19.94 6.73 7.72
C ILE A 70 -20.10 6.68 9.24
N ALA A 71 -19.00 6.58 9.98
CA ALA A 71 -19.04 6.50 11.44
C ALA A 71 -19.62 7.76 12.12
N SER A 72 -19.56 8.91 11.47
CA SER A 72 -20.20 10.16 11.95
C SER A 72 -21.69 10.25 11.62
N GLY A 73 -22.21 9.33 10.78
CA GLY A 73 -23.60 9.38 10.27
C GLY A 73 -23.83 10.43 9.17
N MET A 74 -22.75 10.99 8.58
CA MET A 74 -22.87 11.93 7.46
C MET A 74 -23.21 11.20 6.16
N CYS A 75 -22.75 9.98 5.98
CA CYS A 75 -22.94 9.13 4.81
C CYS A 75 -23.30 7.71 5.22
N ASP A 76 -24.07 7.03 4.40
CA ASP A 76 -24.37 5.60 4.53
C ASP A 76 -23.56 4.77 3.52
N CYS A 77 -23.19 5.38 2.36
CA CYS A 77 -22.46 4.72 1.29
C CYS A 77 -21.40 5.64 0.68
N VAL A 78 -20.14 5.24 0.73
CA VAL A 78 -18.99 6.02 0.25
C VAL A 78 -18.17 5.24 -0.75
N LEU A 79 -17.93 5.81 -1.92
CA LEU A 79 -17.02 5.28 -2.93
C LEU A 79 -15.64 5.91 -2.76
N VAL A 80 -14.60 5.10 -2.56
CA VAL A 80 -13.21 5.55 -2.55
C VAL A 80 -12.50 5.03 -3.79
N VAL A 81 -11.97 5.94 -4.60
CA VAL A 81 -11.23 5.62 -5.82
C VAL A 81 -9.81 6.17 -5.70
N GLY A 82 -8.82 5.33 -5.88
CA GLY A 82 -7.43 5.74 -6.02
C GLY A 82 -6.97 5.56 -7.46
N GLY A 83 -6.28 6.55 -8.00
CA GLY A 83 -5.74 6.49 -9.36
C GLY A 83 -4.45 7.27 -9.51
N GLU A 84 -3.58 6.77 -10.39
CA GLU A 84 -2.34 7.45 -10.74
C GLU A 84 -1.91 7.11 -12.16
N GLN A 85 -1.39 8.11 -12.89
CA GLN A 85 -0.85 7.96 -14.22
C GLN A 85 0.52 8.64 -14.29
N MET A 86 1.57 7.90 -13.97
CA MET A 86 2.95 8.41 -13.83
C MET A 86 3.83 8.12 -15.06
N ARG A 87 3.44 7.15 -15.91
CA ARG A 87 4.25 6.74 -17.07
C ARG A 87 4.13 7.65 -18.29
N VAL A 88 3.36 8.74 -18.16
CA VAL A 88 3.26 9.81 -19.16
C VAL A 88 4.46 10.76 -19.13
N VAL A 89 5.29 10.68 -18.09
CA VAL A 89 6.53 11.44 -17.94
C VAL A 89 7.72 10.49 -17.94
N SER A 90 8.94 11.05 -18.09
CA SER A 90 10.16 10.24 -18.01
C SER A 90 10.40 9.69 -16.60
N GLY A 91 11.23 8.65 -16.48
CA GLY A 91 11.58 8.09 -15.17
C GLY A 91 12.25 9.12 -14.23
N TRP A 92 12.99 10.08 -14.78
CA TRP A 92 13.58 11.18 -14.01
C TRP A 92 12.53 12.14 -13.48
N GLU A 93 11.60 12.57 -14.33
CA GLU A 93 10.48 13.44 -13.92
C GLU A 93 9.60 12.75 -12.88
N ALA A 94 9.34 11.45 -13.04
CA ALA A 94 8.62 10.67 -12.03
C ALA A 94 9.38 10.61 -10.71
N THR A 95 10.71 10.44 -10.73
CA THR A 95 11.56 10.41 -9.53
C THR A 95 11.58 11.76 -8.84
N ASP A 96 11.72 12.86 -9.59
CA ASP A 96 11.69 14.23 -9.07
C ASP A 96 10.31 14.55 -8.46
N PHE A 97 9.24 14.22 -9.17
CA PHE A 97 7.89 14.39 -8.66
C PHE A 97 7.69 13.69 -7.31
N VAL A 98 8.11 12.42 -7.21
CA VAL A 98 7.99 11.66 -5.96
C VAL A 98 8.89 12.26 -4.86
N ALA A 99 10.04 12.85 -5.22
CA ALA A 99 10.94 13.50 -4.27
C ALA A 99 10.36 14.77 -3.64
N THR A 100 9.34 15.40 -4.26
CA THR A 100 8.64 16.56 -3.66
C THR A 100 7.99 16.27 -2.30
N MET A 101 7.84 14.99 -1.93
CA MET A 101 7.39 14.58 -0.60
C MET A 101 8.45 14.72 0.50
N LEU A 102 9.69 14.92 0.14
CA LEU A 102 10.78 15.18 1.08
C LEU A 102 10.72 16.63 1.57
N HIS A 103 11.38 16.89 2.70
CA HIS A 103 11.38 18.25 3.25
C HIS A 103 12.00 19.24 2.26
N PRO A 104 11.26 20.31 1.83
CA PRO A 104 11.68 21.17 0.72
C PRO A 104 13.02 21.87 0.97
N GLU A 105 13.26 22.33 2.21
CA GLU A 105 14.44 23.11 2.56
C GLU A 105 15.61 22.28 3.11
N ALA A 106 15.33 21.10 3.70
CA ALA A 106 16.37 20.29 4.33
C ALA A 106 16.84 19.12 3.44
N GLU A 107 16.04 18.70 2.48
CA GLU A 107 16.27 17.47 1.72
C GLU A 107 16.10 17.67 0.21
N TYR A 108 14.91 18.01 -0.26
CA TYR A 108 14.59 18.07 -1.70
C TYR A 108 15.49 19.04 -2.47
N LYS A 109 15.69 20.27 -1.99
CA LYS A 109 16.53 21.27 -2.68
C LYS A 109 18.01 20.86 -2.81
N TYR A 110 18.46 19.89 -2.04
CA TYR A 110 19.82 19.35 -2.14
C TYR A 110 19.90 18.13 -3.07
N GLY A 111 18.84 17.82 -3.81
CA GLY A 111 18.79 16.72 -4.76
C GLY A 111 18.55 15.35 -4.13
N ALA A 112 18.05 15.31 -2.89
CA ALA A 112 17.65 14.04 -2.28
C ALA A 112 16.46 13.42 -3.03
N THR A 113 16.49 12.10 -3.15
CA THR A 113 15.42 11.30 -3.78
C THR A 113 15.00 10.18 -2.85
N LEU A 114 13.80 9.60 -3.04
CA LEU A 114 13.38 8.46 -2.21
C LEU A 114 14.32 7.25 -2.36
N PRO A 115 14.82 6.90 -3.57
CA PRO A 115 15.84 5.86 -3.69
C PRO A 115 17.12 6.14 -2.89
N SER A 116 17.60 7.40 -2.84
CA SER A 116 18.80 7.74 -2.07
C SER A 116 18.59 7.55 -0.56
N PHE A 117 17.42 7.96 -0.02
CA PHE A 117 17.08 7.69 1.38
C PHE A 117 16.93 6.20 1.67
N ALA A 118 16.27 5.46 0.77
CA ALA A 118 16.13 4.02 0.93
C ALA A 118 17.50 3.30 0.88
N GLY A 119 18.45 3.77 0.06
CA GLY A 119 19.82 3.26 0.05
C GLY A 119 20.53 3.47 1.38
N MET A 120 20.51 4.71 1.91
CA MET A 120 21.09 5.02 3.22
C MET A 120 20.44 4.21 4.35
N PHE A 121 19.12 4.12 4.36
CA PHE A 121 18.36 3.34 5.33
C PHE A 121 18.71 1.85 5.27
N THR A 122 18.83 1.31 4.06
CA THR A 122 19.24 -0.08 3.84
C THR A 122 20.66 -0.33 4.38
N ARG A 123 21.60 0.58 4.12
CA ARG A 123 22.97 0.50 4.64
C ARG A 123 22.97 0.44 6.17
N LEU A 124 22.22 1.32 6.83
CA LEU A 124 22.10 1.31 8.28
C LEU A 124 21.50 0.00 8.82
N CYS A 125 20.49 -0.57 8.13
CA CYS A 125 19.92 -1.85 8.53
C CYS A 125 20.92 -3.02 8.33
N MET A 126 21.71 -3.00 7.25
CA MET A 126 22.78 -3.96 7.01
C MET A 126 23.83 -3.92 8.13
N GLU A 127 24.28 -2.73 8.50
CA GLU A 127 25.30 -2.56 9.55
C GLU A 127 24.77 -2.91 10.94
N LYS A 128 23.54 -2.53 11.25
CA LYS A 128 22.98 -2.68 12.61
C LYS A 128 22.39 -4.07 12.87
N TYR A 129 21.73 -4.66 11.87
CA TYR A 129 20.93 -5.88 12.04
C TYR A 129 21.43 -7.07 11.21
N GLY A 130 22.45 -6.86 10.39
CA GLY A 130 22.99 -7.94 9.56
C GLY A 130 22.12 -8.33 8.36
N VAL A 131 21.27 -7.42 7.89
CA VAL A 131 20.52 -7.59 6.64
C VAL A 131 21.52 -7.72 5.48
N GLU A 132 21.30 -8.65 4.58
CA GLU A 132 22.13 -8.88 3.40
C GLU A 132 21.36 -8.51 2.11
N SER A 133 22.08 -8.14 1.04
CA SER A 133 21.46 -7.93 -0.28
C SER A 133 20.71 -9.16 -0.79
N ARG A 134 21.13 -10.36 -0.34
CA ARG A 134 20.45 -11.62 -0.65
C ARG A 134 19.04 -11.69 -0.02
N ASP A 135 18.82 -11.08 1.15
CA ASP A 135 17.50 -11.07 1.78
C ASP A 135 16.51 -10.25 0.96
N LEU A 136 16.93 -9.08 0.46
CA LEU A 136 16.14 -8.26 -0.45
C LEU A 136 15.81 -9.05 -1.74
N ALA A 137 16.79 -9.75 -2.29
CA ALA A 137 16.58 -10.57 -3.48
C ALA A 137 15.58 -11.71 -3.24
N ILE A 138 15.56 -12.33 -2.06
CA ILE A 138 14.58 -13.36 -1.67
C ILE A 138 13.17 -12.78 -1.64
N ILE A 139 12.99 -11.59 -1.05
CA ILE A 139 11.69 -10.90 -1.04
C ILE A 139 11.27 -10.53 -2.46
N SER A 140 12.20 -10.02 -3.29
CA SER A 140 11.94 -9.74 -4.69
C SER A 140 11.41 -10.96 -5.43
N VAL A 141 12.07 -12.12 -5.29
CA VAL A 141 11.63 -13.38 -5.90
C VAL A 141 10.24 -13.78 -5.44
N LYS A 142 9.97 -13.71 -4.12
CA LYS A 142 8.65 -13.98 -3.54
C LYS A 142 7.56 -13.10 -4.17
N ASN A 143 7.78 -11.78 -4.21
CA ASN A 143 6.78 -10.84 -4.71
C ASN A 143 6.55 -11.00 -6.21
N HIS A 144 7.59 -11.29 -7.00
CA HIS A 144 7.44 -11.65 -8.42
C HIS A 144 6.67 -12.96 -8.63
N GLU A 145 6.87 -13.96 -7.75
CA GLU A 145 6.14 -15.23 -7.82
C GLU A 145 4.66 -15.04 -7.50
N ASN A 146 4.33 -14.29 -6.45
CA ASN A 146 2.97 -13.95 -6.09
C ASN A 146 2.26 -13.17 -7.22
N ALA A 147 2.94 -12.21 -7.84
CA ALA A 147 2.42 -11.41 -8.95
C ALA A 147 2.03 -12.23 -10.18
N MET A 148 2.66 -13.41 -10.41
CA MET A 148 2.27 -14.30 -11.51
C MET A 148 0.81 -14.77 -11.41
N HIS A 149 0.25 -14.77 -10.21
CA HIS A 149 -1.14 -15.17 -9.94
C HIS A 149 -2.09 -13.97 -9.77
N ASN A 150 -1.59 -12.75 -9.93
CA ASN A 150 -2.39 -11.54 -9.84
C ASN A 150 -2.61 -10.91 -11.23
N PRO A 151 -3.79 -11.01 -11.84
CA PRO A 151 -4.04 -10.47 -13.18
C PRO A 151 -3.85 -8.96 -13.28
N CYS A 152 -3.90 -8.23 -12.15
CA CYS A 152 -3.70 -6.78 -12.09
C CYS A 152 -2.24 -6.38 -11.88
N ALA A 153 -1.30 -7.33 -11.77
CA ALA A 153 0.10 -6.99 -11.55
C ALA A 153 0.77 -6.44 -12.81
N HIS A 154 1.66 -5.46 -12.63
CA HIS A 154 2.44 -4.88 -13.74
C HIS A 154 3.51 -5.83 -14.26
N ILE A 155 4.12 -6.63 -13.37
CA ILE A 155 5.25 -7.49 -13.71
C ILE A 155 4.82 -8.95 -13.66
N HIS A 156 4.39 -9.48 -14.80
CA HIS A 156 4.10 -10.90 -15.00
C HIS A 156 5.35 -11.67 -15.46
N ARG A 157 6.42 -11.59 -14.67
CA ARG A 157 7.69 -12.28 -14.96
C ARG A 157 8.34 -12.73 -13.66
N ARG A 158 8.68 -14.01 -13.59
CA ARG A 158 9.43 -14.55 -12.46
C ARG A 158 10.82 -13.93 -12.36
N ALA A 159 11.24 -13.59 -11.15
CA ALA A 159 12.64 -13.33 -10.82
C ALA A 159 13.31 -14.65 -10.39
N VAL A 160 14.55 -14.84 -10.82
CA VAL A 160 15.34 -16.03 -10.46
C VAL A 160 16.47 -15.57 -9.55
N LEU A 161 16.51 -16.09 -8.32
CA LEU A 161 17.43 -15.64 -7.27
C LEU A 161 18.89 -15.66 -7.74
N GLU A 162 19.33 -16.78 -8.30
CA GLU A 162 20.70 -16.95 -8.80
C GLU A 162 21.05 -15.93 -9.88
N ARG A 163 20.08 -15.58 -10.73
CA ARG A 163 20.29 -14.61 -11.81
C ARG A 163 20.45 -13.18 -11.31
N ILE A 164 19.67 -12.78 -10.30
CA ILE A 164 19.69 -11.41 -9.77
C ILE A 164 20.74 -11.19 -8.68
N THR A 165 21.40 -12.26 -8.24
CA THR A 165 22.45 -12.21 -7.20
C THR A 165 23.84 -12.67 -7.67
N ASN A 166 23.98 -13.20 -8.90
CA ASN A 166 25.24 -13.75 -9.38
C ASN A 166 26.30 -12.66 -9.61
N PRO A 167 27.42 -12.68 -8.88
CA PRO A 167 28.46 -11.64 -9.00
C PRO A 167 29.03 -11.46 -10.40
N ALA A 168 29.04 -12.52 -11.23
CA ALA A 168 29.62 -12.47 -12.57
C ALA A 168 28.87 -11.53 -13.54
N TYR A 169 27.56 -11.33 -13.34
CA TYR A 169 26.74 -10.52 -14.24
C TYR A 169 25.66 -9.68 -13.54
N ILE A 170 25.72 -9.58 -12.21
CA ILE A 170 24.72 -8.84 -11.42
C ILE A 170 24.54 -7.39 -11.90
N ASN A 171 25.62 -6.71 -12.27
CA ASN A 171 25.53 -5.31 -12.72
C ASN A 171 24.81 -5.15 -14.07
N ALA A 172 24.76 -6.20 -14.89
CA ALA A 172 24.01 -6.20 -16.14
C ALA A 172 22.54 -6.59 -15.95
N THR A 173 22.25 -7.46 -14.98
CA THR A 173 20.90 -8.02 -14.76
C THR A 173 20.14 -7.31 -13.65
N ASN A 174 20.85 -6.73 -12.68
CA ASN A 174 20.32 -6.06 -11.49
C ASN A 174 21.27 -4.91 -11.09
N PRO A 175 21.38 -3.82 -11.90
CA PRO A 175 22.30 -2.71 -11.64
C PRO A 175 21.98 -2.00 -10.33
N ILE A 176 23.02 -1.39 -9.73
CA ILE A 176 22.86 -0.49 -8.58
C ILE A 176 22.12 0.77 -9.03
N VAL A 177 21.13 1.19 -8.24
CA VAL A 177 20.39 2.44 -8.43
C VAL A 177 20.76 3.47 -7.36
N ALA A 178 20.78 3.08 -6.09
CA ALA A 178 21.23 3.89 -4.95
C ALA A 178 21.88 2.95 -3.94
N ASP A 179 23.23 2.92 -3.90
CA ASP A 179 23.98 1.94 -3.11
C ASP A 179 23.44 1.83 -1.66
N PRO A 180 23.19 0.59 -1.16
CA PRO A 180 23.39 -0.73 -1.75
C PRO A 180 22.22 -1.25 -2.61
N LEU A 181 21.14 -0.46 -2.77
CA LEU A 181 19.94 -0.88 -3.49
C LEU A 181 20.17 -1.06 -4.99
N ARG A 182 19.59 -2.12 -5.51
CA ARG A 182 19.58 -2.48 -6.91
C ARG A 182 18.19 -2.39 -7.52
N GLN A 183 18.09 -2.47 -8.85
CA GLN A 183 16.84 -2.34 -9.59
C GLN A 183 15.75 -3.33 -9.11
N PHE A 184 16.13 -4.55 -8.71
CA PHE A 184 15.17 -5.52 -8.19
C PHE A 184 14.76 -5.25 -6.73
N ASP A 185 15.37 -4.30 -6.05
CA ASP A 185 15.08 -3.98 -4.65
C ASP A 185 14.05 -2.85 -4.48
N MET A 186 13.48 -2.35 -5.59
CA MET A 186 12.48 -1.27 -5.58
C MET A 186 11.34 -1.52 -6.56
N CYS A 187 10.22 -0.82 -6.33
CA CYS A 187 9.04 -0.87 -7.19
C CYS A 187 9.27 -0.17 -8.54
N PRO A 188 8.52 -0.53 -9.60
CA PRO A 188 8.51 0.20 -10.86
C PRO A 188 7.64 1.46 -10.77
N VAL A 189 7.93 2.45 -11.62
CA VAL A 189 6.97 3.52 -11.93
C VAL A 189 5.74 2.91 -12.57
N SER A 190 4.55 3.22 -12.06
CA SER A 190 3.32 2.50 -12.39
C SER A 190 2.15 3.45 -12.66
N ASP A 191 1.28 3.02 -13.60
CA ASP A 191 -0.07 3.54 -13.76
C ASP A 191 -1.05 2.54 -13.17
N GLY A 192 -2.20 2.99 -12.71
CA GLY A 192 -3.25 2.10 -12.26
C GLY A 192 -4.31 2.79 -11.41
N ALA A 193 -5.39 2.05 -11.19
CA ALA A 193 -6.50 2.48 -10.36
C ALA A 193 -7.06 1.33 -9.52
N ALA A 194 -7.64 1.68 -8.39
CA ALA A 194 -8.36 0.76 -7.52
C ALA A 194 -9.53 1.48 -6.85
N ALA A 195 -10.59 0.76 -6.53
CA ALA A 195 -11.75 1.33 -5.85
C ALA A 195 -12.34 0.37 -4.82
N VAL A 196 -12.86 0.93 -3.74
CA VAL A 196 -13.67 0.21 -2.73
C VAL A 196 -14.95 0.97 -2.46
N LEU A 197 -16.02 0.24 -2.16
CA LEU A 197 -17.28 0.78 -1.68
C LEU A 197 -17.38 0.50 -0.18
N LEU A 198 -17.57 1.55 0.61
CA LEU A 198 -17.78 1.47 2.05
C LEU A 198 -19.26 1.68 2.32
N VAL A 199 -19.83 0.85 3.18
CA VAL A 199 -21.27 0.88 3.48
C VAL A 199 -21.48 0.79 4.99
N ALA A 200 -22.40 1.60 5.52
CA ALA A 200 -22.85 1.49 6.90
C ALA A 200 -23.48 0.11 7.14
N LYS A 201 -23.06 -0.57 8.21
CA LYS A 201 -23.45 -1.98 8.45
C LYS A 201 -24.97 -2.14 8.59
N ASP A 202 -25.62 -1.22 9.25
CA ASP A 202 -27.06 -1.19 9.50
C ASP A 202 -27.89 -0.75 8.29
N LYS A 203 -27.25 -0.27 7.23
CA LYS A 203 -27.87 0.19 5.99
C LYS A 203 -27.75 -0.79 4.81
N GLN A 204 -27.03 -1.88 4.96
CA GLN A 204 -26.74 -2.82 3.87
C GLN A 204 -28.01 -3.35 3.18
N GLU A 205 -29.02 -3.74 3.94
CA GLU A 205 -30.29 -4.24 3.40
C GLU A 205 -31.10 -3.12 2.72
N GLU A 206 -31.22 -1.95 3.37
CA GLU A 206 -31.94 -0.77 2.85
C GLU A 206 -31.36 -0.29 1.50
N LEU A 207 -30.02 -0.32 1.37
CA LEU A 207 -29.32 0.07 0.16
C LEU A 207 -29.26 -1.04 -0.92
N GLY A 208 -29.86 -2.19 -0.66
CA GLY A 208 -29.92 -3.30 -1.62
C GLY A 208 -28.67 -4.17 -1.67
N PHE A 209 -27.87 -4.18 -0.62
CA PHE A 209 -26.62 -4.95 -0.52
C PHE A 209 -26.72 -6.18 0.40
N GLY A 210 -27.93 -6.57 0.82
CA GLY A 210 -28.14 -7.60 1.85
C GLY A 210 -27.48 -8.96 1.58
N ASP A 211 -27.42 -9.36 0.31
CA ASP A 211 -26.85 -10.66 -0.10
C ASP A 211 -25.33 -10.62 -0.31
N LYS A 212 -24.68 -9.46 -0.12
CA LYS A 212 -23.25 -9.29 -0.39
C LYS A 212 -22.38 -9.66 0.82
N LYS A 213 -21.26 -10.32 0.55
CA LYS A 213 -20.26 -10.63 1.57
C LYS A 213 -19.35 -9.43 1.79
N PHE A 214 -19.75 -8.53 2.65
CA PHE A 214 -18.91 -7.41 3.09
C PHE A 214 -17.82 -7.89 4.05
N ILE A 215 -16.69 -7.19 3.98
CA ILE A 215 -15.57 -7.35 4.91
C ILE A 215 -15.54 -6.11 5.80
N ARG A 216 -15.53 -6.31 7.11
CA ARG A 216 -15.58 -5.23 8.08
C ARG A 216 -14.23 -4.55 8.25
N ILE A 217 -14.19 -3.23 8.27
CA ILE A 217 -13.04 -2.46 8.78
C ILE A 217 -13.11 -2.54 10.31
N ALA A 218 -12.25 -3.37 10.91
CA ALA A 218 -12.18 -3.55 12.36
C ALA A 218 -11.39 -2.44 13.03
N GLY A 219 -10.34 -1.95 12.38
CA GLY A 219 -9.52 -0.87 12.89
C GLY A 219 -8.89 -0.06 11.76
N ILE A 220 -8.88 1.25 11.91
CA ILE A 220 -8.21 2.15 10.98
C ILE A 220 -7.61 3.32 11.73
N SER A 221 -6.36 3.65 11.45
CA SER A 221 -5.70 4.77 12.10
C SER A 221 -4.58 5.36 11.27
N SER A 222 -4.08 6.50 11.68
CA SER A 222 -2.92 7.12 11.07
C SER A 222 -1.99 7.72 12.11
N ALA A 223 -0.72 7.87 11.73
CA ALA A 223 0.30 8.55 12.50
C ALA A 223 1.30 9.26 11.59
N THR A 224 1.98 10.24 12.14
CA THR A 224 3.07 10.94 11.49
C THR A 224 4.35 10.81 12.29
N ASP A 225 5.49 10.93 11.61
CA ASP A 225 6.83 11.09 12.16
C ASP A 225 7.43 12.42 11.69
N THR A 226 8.66 12.73 12.08
CA THR A 226 9.35 13.94 11.63
C THR A 226 9.39 14.01 10.11
N HIS A 227 9.10 15.18 9.54
CA HIS A 227 9.19 15.36 8.10
C HIS A 227 10.65 15.25 7.61
N VAL A 228 11.59 15.87 8.30
CA VAL A 228 13.02 15.70 8.03
C VAL A 228 13.48 14.33 8.54
N VAL A 229 13.81 13.42 7.61
CA VAL A 229 14.18 12.03 7.95
C VAL A 229 15.41 11.98 8.87
N ALA A 230 16.37 12.90 8.67
CA ALA A 230 17.58 12.98 9.51
C ALA A 230 17.30 13.34 10.97
N ASN A 231 16.12 13.87 11.29
CA ASN A 231 15.73 14.24 12.65
C ASN A 231 15.06 13.08 13.43
N ARG A 232 14.96 11.88 12.85
CA ARG A 232 14.44 10.71 13.55
C ARG A 232 15.32 10.37 14.75
N ALA A 233 14.69 10.09 15.88
CA ALA A 233 15.40 9.69 17.10
C ALA A 233 16.25 8.43 16.89
N VAL A 234 15.72 7.48 16.12
CA VAL A 234 16.43 6.27 15.68
C VAL A 234 16.28 6.16 14.16
N PRO A 235 17.38 6.34 13.39
CA PRO A 235 17.30 6.40 11.92
C PRO A 235 16.71 5.15 11.25
N THR A 236 16.81 3.99 11.90
CA THR A 236 16.29 2.71 11.37
C THR A 236 14.85 2.43 11.78
N ASP A 237 14.21 3.25 12.61
CA ASP A 237 12.83 3.07 13.05
C ASP A 237 11.84 3.71 12.08
N LEU A 238 10.65 3.12 11.99
CA LEU A 238 9.49 3.68 11.33
C LEU A 238 8.39 3.94 12.38
N LEU A 239 8.61 4.95 13.22
CA LEU A 239 7.74 5.26 14.36
C LEU A 239 6.27 5.46 13.95
N ALA A 240 6.02 6.08 12.79
CA ALA A 240 4.66 6.29 12.32
C ALA A 240 3.97 4.94 11.97
N VAL A 241 4.72 3.96 11.42
CA VAL A 241 4.19 2.59 11.16
C VAL A 241 3.77 1.94 12.47
N ARG A 242 4.69 1.88 13.44
CA ARG A 242 4.41 1.31 14.77
C ARG A 242 3.20 1.96 15.42
N THR A 243 3.16 3.28 15.42
CA THR A 243 2.10 4.05 16.09
C THR A 243 0.75 3.87 15.40
N ALA A 244 0.71 3.89 14.06
CA ALA A 244 -0.52 3.66 13.30
C ALA A 244 -1.03 2.22 13.52
N ALA A 245 -0.17 1.21 13.43
CA ALA A 245 -0.55 -0.17 13.68
C ALA A 245 -1.09 -0.38 15.11
N GLN A 246 -0.40 0.12 16.13
CA GLN A 246 -0.85 0.01 17.53
C GLN A 246 -2.21 0.64 17.78
N LYS A 247 -2.48 1.80 17.16
CA LYS A 247 -3.80 2.44 17.26
C LYS A 247 -4.88 1.64 16.51
N ALA A 248 -4.57 1.07 15.35
CA ALA A 248 -5.49 0.24 14.60
C ALA A 248 -5.80 -1.06 15.36
N TYR A 249 -4.79 -1.72 15.93
CA TYR A 249 -4.98 -2.88 16.82
C TYR A 249 -5.87 -2.55 18.01
N LYS A 250 -5.57 -1.45 18.70
CA LYS A 250 -6.39 -1.00 19.84
C LYS A 250 -7.85 -0.77 19.43
N MET A 251 -8.10 -0.16 18.29
CA MET A 251 -9.46 0.08 17.78
C MET A 251 -10.17 -1.22 17.45
N ALA A 252 -9.45 -2.19 16.84
CA ALA A 252 -9.98 -3.50 16.50
C ALA A 252 -10.17 -4.43 17.71
N GLY A 253 -9.51 -4.16 18.84
CA GLY A 253 -9.44 -5.07 20.00
C GLY A 253 -8.59 -6.31 19.71
N MET A 254 -7.56 -6.17 18.85
CA MET A 254 -6.71 -7.23 18.34
C MET A 254 -5.24 -6.94 18.61
N GLY A 255 -4.37 -7.94 18.37
CA GLY A 255 -2.92 -7.84 18.38
C GLY A 255 -2.30 -8.30 17.05
N PRO A 256 -0.97 -8.20 16.89
CA PRO A 256 -0.28 -8.71 15.70
C PRO A 256 -0.51 -10.22 15.46
N GLU A 257 -0.72 -10.96 16.52
CA GLU A 257 -0.98 -12.42 16.52
C GLU A 257 -2.34 -12.81 15.91
N ASP A 258 -3.27 -11.85 15.78
CA ASP A 258 -4.60 -12.06 15.22
C ASP A 258 -4.65 -11.80 13.70
N ILE A 259 -3.51 -11.40 13.09
CA ILE A 259 -3.42 -11.10 11.66
C ILE A 259 -2.99 -12.35 10.88
N ASP A 260 -3.78 -12.73 9.89
CA ASP A 260 -3.52 -13.90 9.04
C ASP A 260 -2.76 -13.55 7.75
N VAL A 261 -2.92 -12.31 7.25
CA VAL A 261 -2.32 -11.85 6.00
C VAL A 261 -2.07 -10.33 6.03
N ALA A 262 -0.97 -9.89 5.42
CA ALA A 262 -0.67 -8.45 5.35
C ALA A 262 -0.28 -7.98 3.95
N GLU A 263 -0.67 -6.74 3.62
CA GLU A 263 -0.17 -5.94 2.51
C GLU A 263 0.63 -4.77 3.08
N LEU A 264 1.96 -4.87 3.05
CA LEU A 264 2.90 -3.85 3.53
C LEU A 264 3.40 -2.98 2.39
N HIS A 265 3.98 -1.80 2.71
CA HIS A 265 4.39 -0.81 1.72
C HIS A 265 5.83 -1.04 1.23
N ASP A 266 6.06 -2.09 0.47
CA ASP A 266 7.36 -2.53 -0.03
C ASP A 266 7.86 -1.75 -1.28
N ALA A 267 7.66 -0.43 -1.32
CA ALA A 267 8.20 0.41 -2.39
C ALA A 267 9.73 0.23 -2.56
N PHE A 268 10.41 -0.05 -1.45
CA PHE A 268 11.76 -0.58 -1.35
C PHE A 268 11.72 -1.83 -0.47
N LEU A 269 12.35 -2.91 -0.87
CA LEU A 269 12.18 -4.20 -0.19
C LEU A 269 12.68 -4.22 1.26
N ILE A 270 13.62 -3.33 1.62
CA ILE A 270 14.01 -3.12 3.02
C ILE A 270 12.83 -2.71 3.89
N LEU A 271 11.84 -2.02 3.33
CA LEU A 271 10.66 -1.58 4.06
C LEU A 271 9.77 -2.76 4.43
N GLU A 272 9.63 -3.80 3.58
CA GLU A 272 8.89 -5.02 3.96
C GLU A 272 9.49 -5.65 5.23
N ILE A 273 10.83 -5.69 5.31
CA ILE A 273 11.55 -6.20 6.50
C ILE A 273 11.20 -5.36 7.72
N VAL A 274 11.46 -4.05 7.66
CA VAL A 274 11.34 -3.17 8.82
C VAL A 274 9.87 -2.97 9.22
N GLU A 275 8.95 -2.84 8.26
CA GLU A 275 7.53 -2.75 8.56
C GLU A 275 6.99 -4.00 9.26
N SER A 276 7.42 -5.20 8.83
CA SER A 276 7.01 -6.45 9.48
C SER A 276 7.42 -6.53 10.96
N GLU A 277 8.53 -5.87 11.30
CA GLU A 277 8.99 -5.72 12.68
C GLU A 277 8.21 -4.63 13.42
N GLU A 278 7.97 -3.48 12.77
CA GLU A 278 7.28 -2.34 13.39
C GLU A 278 5.80 -2.61 13.69
N VAL A 279 5.14 -3.42 12.84
CA VAL A 279 3.75 -3.85 13.10
C VAL A 279 3.66 -5.00 14.11
N GLY A 280 4.79 -5.60 14.50
CA GLY A 280 4.89 -6.60 15.56
C GLY A 280 4.84 -8.05 15.10
N PHE A 281 4.94 -8.36 13.80
CA PHE A 281 4.95 -9.73 13.31
C PHE A 281 6.24 -10.47 13.66
N PHE A 282 7.36 -9.76 13.64
CA PHE A 282 8.68 -10.26 13.99
C PHE A 282 9.36 -9.30 14.97
N LYS A 283 10.30 -9.81 15.75
CA LYS A 283 11.11 -8.96 16.62
C LYS A 283 12.05 -8.07 15.81
N ARG A 284 12.45 -6.98 16.42
CA ARG A 284 13.38 -6.03 15.81
C ARG A 284 14.69 -6.72 15.42
N GLY A 285 15.07 -6.61 14.13
CA GLY A 285 16.25 -7.25 13.55
C GLY A 285 16.03 -8.70 13.14
N GLU A 286 14.82 -9.25 13.18
CA GLU A 286 14.51 -10.64 12.78
C GLU A 286 13.69 -10.75 11.49
N GLY A 287 13.14 -9.65 10.96
CA GLY A 287 12.29 -9.67 9.76
C GLY A 287 13.00 -10.24 8.52
N HIS A 288 14.28 -9.95 8.33
CA HIS A 288 15.08 -10.51 7.24
C HIS A 288 15.34 -12.02 7.41
N ILE A 289 15.47 -12.49 8.66
CA ILE A 289 15.63 -13.93 8.99
C ILE A 289 14.32 -14.66 8.65
N ALA A 290 13.18 -14.09 9.02
CA ALA A 290 11.86 -14.63 8.69
C ALA A 290 11.66 -14.73 7.17
N ALA A 291 12.02 -13.69 6.40
CA ALA A 291 11.98 -13.73 4.95
C ALA A 291 12.88 -14.83 4.37
N ARG A 292 14.11 -14.96 4.88
CA ARG A 292 15.09 -16.00 4.51
C ARG A 292 14.56 -17.40 4.76
N ASN A 293 13.85 -17.60 5.87
CA ASN A 293 13.23 -18.86 6.25
C ASN A 293 11.93 -19.18 5.51
N GLY A 294 11.42 -18.25 4.69
CA GLY A 294 10.17 -18.41 3.97
C GLY A 294 8.93 -18.16 4.81
N GLU A 295 9.05 -17.61 6.02
CA GLU A 295 7.93 -17.36 6.93
C GLU A 295 6.96 -16.30 6.39
N THR A 296 7.42 -15.42 5.48
CA THR A 296 6.60 -14.38 4.83
C THR A 296 5.94 -14.82 3.52
N ARG A 297 6.14 -16.07 3.09
CA ARG A 297 5.51 -16.63 1.88
C ARG A 297 4.06 -17.02 2.13
N ILE A 298 3.27 -17.15 1.06
CA ILE A 298 1.96 -17.81 1.12
C ILE A 298 2.18 -19.23 1.66
N GLY A 299 1.42 -19.60 2.70
CA GLY A 299 1.59 -20.85 3.45
C GLY A 299 2.69 -20.80 4.52
N GLY A 300 3.41 -19.69 4.67
CA GLY A 300 4.33 -19.44 5.78
C GLY A 300 3.60 -18.98 7.05
N LYS A 301 4.38 -18.64 8.08
CA LYS A 301 3.84 -18.22 9.39
C LYS A 301 3.05 -16.91 9.32
N MET A 302 3.52 -15.95 8.50
CA MET A 302 2.90 -14.63 8.33
C MET A 302 3.00 -14.21 6.85
N PRO A 303 2.03 -14.58 6.02
CA PRO A 303 2.02 -14.21 4.61
C PRO A 303 2.00 -12.70 4.39
N ILE A 304 3.01 -12.17 3.69
CA ILE A 304 3.15 -10.74 3.40
C ILE A 304 3.17 -10.52 1.88
N ASN A 305 2.38 -9.54 1.43
CA ASN A 305 2.29 -9.12 0.04
C ASN A 305 1.89 -10.26 -0.94
N PRO A 306 0.80 -11.01 -0.66
CA PRO A 306 0.32 -12.04 -1.58
C PRO A 306 -0.08 -11.46 -2.95
N SER A 307 -0.42 -10.17 -3.04
CA SER A 307 -0.71 -9.47 -4.30
C SER A 307 0.49 -9.39 -5.25
N GLY A 308 1.72 -9.62 -4.76
CA GLY A 308 2.98 -9.33 -5.41
C GLY A 308 3.66 -8.06 -4.90
N GLY A 309 3.04 -7.40 -3.89
CA GLY A 309 3.53 -6.16 -3.30
C GLY A 309 3.65 -5.01 -4.29
N LEU A 310 4.12 -3.87 -3.83
CA LEU A 310 4.41 -2.72 -4.69
C LEU A 310 5.53 -3.06 -5.68
N LYS A 311 6.42 -4.00 -5.29
CA LYS A 311 7.54 -4.47 -6.10
C LYS A 311 7.11 -5.06 -7.44
N ALA A 312 6.08 -5.89 -7.47
CA ALA A 312 5.71 -6.61 -8.69
C ALA A 312 4.28 -6.32 -9.14
N LYS A 313 3.32 -6.16 -8.22
CA LYS A 313 1.98 -5.64 -8.54
C LYS A 313 2.07 -4.25 -9.16
N GLY A 314 2.98 -3.40 -8.65
CA GLY A 314 3.13 -2.02 -9.08
C GLY A 314 2.72 -1.04 -7.97
N HIS A 315 3.11 0.22 -8.14
CA HIS A 315 2.90 1.28 -7.16
C HIS A 315 2.33 2.56 -7.78
N PRO A 316 1.11 2.53 -8.35
CA PRO A 316 0.39 3.76 -8.68
C PRO A 316 0.01 4.43 -7.37
N LEU A 317 0.62 5.60 -7.08
CA LEU A 317 0.70 6.17 -5.73
C LEU A 317 -0.68 6.32 -5.07
N GLY A 318 -1.59 7.04 -5.70
CA GLY A 318 -2.95 7.25 -5.19
C GLY A 318 -3.79 5.97 -5.09
N ALA A 319 -3.52 4.97 -5.94
CA ALA A 319 -4.26 3.71 -5.95
C ALA A 319 -3.75 2.70 -4.92
N THR A 320 -2.50 2.81 -4.48
CA THR A 320 -1.82 1.76 -3.69
C THR A 320 -2.58 1.39 -2.42
N GLY A 321 -2.93 2.36 -1.57
CA GLY A 321 -3.64 2.07 -0.31
C GLY A 321 -5.01 1.45 -0.52
N VAL A 322 -5.71 1.83 -1.59
CA VAL A 322 -6.99 1.21 -1.97
C VAL A 322 -6.76 -0.23 -2.46
N SER A 323 -5.76 -0.44 -3.32
CA SER A 323 -5.46 -1.77 -3.88
C SER A 323 -4.98 -2.79 -2.84
N GLN A 324 -4.32 -2.34 -1.76
CA GLN A 324 -3.97 -3.18 -0.62
C GLN A 324 -5.23 -3.71 0.07
N VAL A 325 -6.20 -2.83 0.32
CA VAL A 325 -7.49 -3.24 0.93
C VAL A 325 -8.29 -4.13 -0.03
N VAL A 326 -8.30 -3.84 -1.34
CA VAL A 326 -8.94 -4.73 -2.35
C VAL A 326 -8.34 -6.13 -2.31
N GLU A 327 -7.02 -6.26 -2.20
CA GLU A 327 -6.38 -7.56 -2.08
C GLU A 327 -6.82 -8.30 -0.81
N LEU A 328 -6.79 -7.61 0.35
CA LEU A 328 -7.24 -8.21 1.60
C LEU A 328 -8.72 -8.65 1.54
N VAL A 329 -9.59 -7.84 0.94
CA VAL A 329 -11.01 -8.23 0.74
C VAL A 329 -11.11 -9.52 -0.08
N ARG A 330 -10.35 -9.65 -1.18
CA ARG A 330 -10.32 -10.87 -1.98
C ARG A 330 -9.81 -12.07 -1.19
N GLN A 331 -8.74 -11.90 -0.41
CA GLN A 331 -8.18 -12.94 0.45
C GLN A 331 -9.24 -13.43 1.47
N LEU A 332 -9.91 -12.50 2.14
CA LEU A 332 -10.88 -12.83 3.18
C LEU A 332 -12.21 -13.40 2.63
N ARG A 333 -12.49 -13.12 1.35
CA ARG A 333 -13.65 -13.73 0.65
C ARG A 333 -13.34 -15.10 0.06
N GLY A 334 -12.05 -15.50 -0.03
CA GLY A 334 -11.62 -16.70 -0.73
C GLY A 334 -11.62 -16.54 -2.26
N GLU A 335 -11.40 -15.31 -2.75
CA GLU A 335 -11.46 -14.91 -4.16
C GLU A 335 -10.08 -14.56 -4.73
N ALA A 336 -9.00 -14.97 -4.07
CA ALA A 336 -7.64 -14.60 -4.48
C ALA A 336 -6.98 -15.62 -5.42
N ASP A 337 -7.69 -16.66 -5.86
CA ASP A 337 -7.22 -17.67 -6.80
C ASP A 337 -5.87 -18.29 -6.39
N GLY A 338 -4.93 -18.41 -7.33
CA GLY A 338 -3.62 -19.04 -7.12
C GLY A 338 -2.69 -18.34 -6.10
N ARG A 339 -3.11 -17.20 -5.50
CA ARG A 339 -2.39 -16.50 -4.43
C ARG A 339 -3.16 -16.49 -3.09
N GLN A 340 -4.15 -17.37 -2.97
CA GLN A 340 -4.99 -17.46 -1.77
C GLN A 340 -4.16 -17.85 -0.53
N VAL A 341 -4.34 -17.10 0.55
CA VAL A 341 -3.92 -17.48 1.90
C VAL A 341 -5.07 -18.25 2.52
N GLU A 342 -4.89 -19.55 2.66
CA GLU A 342 -5.97 -20.44 3.13
C GLU A 342 -6.39 -20.13 4.57
N GLY A 343 -7.70 -19.99 4.77
CA GLY A 343 -8.28 -19.78 6.09
C GLY A 343 -8.12 -18.37 6.65
N ALA A 344 -7.58 -17.41 5.89
CA ALA A 344 -7.43 -16.03 6.33
C ALA A 344 -8.78 -15.38 6.67
N LYS A 345 -8.87 -14.78 7.86
CA LYS A 345 -10.05 -14.07 8.38
C LYS A 345 -9.76 -12.62 8.72
N THR A 346 -8.52 -12.29 8.98
CA THR A 346 -8.09 -10.95 9.38
C THR A 346 -6.87 -10.50 8.58
N GLY A 347 -6.93 -9.30 8.02
CA GLY A 347 -5.85 -8.73 7.23
C GLY A 347 -5.43 -7.34 7.68
N LEU A 348 -4.13 -7.03 7.58
CA LEU A 348 -3.56 -5.71 7.83
C LEU A 348 -3.01 -5.10 6.55
N ALA A 349 -3.43 -3.88 6.22
CA ALA A 349 -2.81 -3.05 5.19
C ALA A 349 -2.04 -1.89 5.84
N VAL A 350 -0.79 -1.67 5.40
CA VAL A 350 0.02 -0.51 5.78
C VAL A 350 0.38 0.28 4.53
N ASN A 351 0.00 1.54 4.52
CA ASN A 351 0.27 2.45 3.40
C ASN A 351 0.89 3.75 3.92
N PHE A 352 1.99 4.19 3.32
CA PHE A 352 2.61 5.43 3.78
C PHE A 352 3.08 6.35 2.66
N GLY A 353 3.19 7.64 3.01
CA GLY A 353 3.72 8.71 2.20
C GLY A 353 5.09 9.17 2.68
N GLY A 354 5.82 9.83 1.79
CA GLY A 354 7.19 10.23 2.04
C GLY A 354 8.09 9.02 2.24
N PHE A 355 9.04 9.14 3.14
CA PHE A 355 9.86 8.01 3.60
C PHE A 355 9.35 7.51 4.98
N GLY A 356 8.07 7.16 5.07
CA GLY A 356 7.42 6.68 6.29
C GLY A 356 7.10 7.77 7.32
N ASN A 357 6.99 9.02 6.88
CA ASN A 357 6.61 10.14 7.77
C ASN A 357 5.11 10.34 7.90
N ASN A 358 4.30 9.70 7.09
CA ASN A 358 2.86 9.69 7.20
C ASN A 358 2.34 8.29 6.86
N VAL A 359 1.62 7.66 7.77
CA VAL A 359 1.22 6.27 7.64
C VAL A 359 -0.25 6.09 7.99
N VAL A 360 -0.93 5.26 7.21
CA VAL A 360 -2.26 4.76 7.52
C VAL A 360 -2.19 3.24 7.65
N ALA A 361 -2.73 2.70 8.73
CA ALA A 361 -2.90 1.27 8.97
C ALA A 361 -4.39 0.93 9.01
N THR A 362 -4.79 -0.10 8.27
CA THR A 362 -6.18 -0.57 8.16
C THR A 362 -6.24 -2.06 8.46
N ILE A 363 -7.08 -2.46 9.39
CA ILE A 363 -7.38 -3.86 9.72
C ILE A 363 -8.77 -4.19 9.20
N VAL A 364 -8.86 -5.24 8.43
CA VAL A 364 -10.12 -5.77 7.90
C VAL A 364 -10.34 -7.20 8.37
N THR A 365 -11.61 -7.59 8.61
CA THR A 365 -11.94 -8.93 9.13
C THR A 365 -13.29 -9.41 8.60
N THR A 366 -13.47 -10.72 8.60
CA THR A 366 -14.76 -11.38 8.29
C THR A 366 -15.73 -11.36 9.47
N ASP A 367 -15.28 -11.10 10.69
CA ASP A 367 -16.06 -11.18 11.93
C ASP A 367 -16.76 -9.89 12.32
#